data_b6bbdb004d006e636066735af0bff497
#
_entry.id   b6bbdb004d006e636066735af0bff497
#
_cell.length_a   1.000
_cell.length_b   1.000
_cell.length_c   1.000
_cell.angle_alpha   90.00
_cell.angle_beta   90.00
_cell.angle_gamma   90.00
#
_symmetry.space_group_name_H-M   'P 1'
#
loop_
_entity.id
_entity.type
_entity.pdbx_description
1 polymer ?
#
loop_
_entity_poly.entity_id
_entity_poly.type
_entity_poly.pdbx_seq_one_letter_code
_entity_poly.pdbx_strand_id
1 'polypeptide(L)'
;MKRIILTRGIPASGKSTWAKQEVLKDPEHSIRINRDDLRNMSGQYWVPAREDYIKACKGTMLMNAINFKFDTIIIDEMNLNPKETGYLKEVVSIMNDTFKDNNDKYIIEIKDFTKVPLDVCLERDSKRENPIGENVIRGIFNKYKELYNLKETSDE
;
A
#
# COMPACT_ATOMS: atom_id res chain seq x y z
N MET A 1 13.13 1.95 -16.92
CA MET A 1 11.66 2.07 -16.76
C MET A 1 11.32 2.33 -15.31
N LYS A 2 10.42 3.23 -15.06
CA LYS A 2 10.01 3.62 -13.70
C LYS A 2 9.07 2.56 -13.10
N ARG A 3 8.98 2.53 -11.76
CA ARG A 3 8.22 1.49 -11.05
C ARG A 3 7.20 2.08 -10.08
N ILE A 4 6.01 1.53 -10.11
CA ILE A 4 5.04 1.67 -9.02
C ILE A 4 4.98 0.34 -8.28
N ILE A 5 5.35 0.34 -7.01
CA ILE A 5 5.41 -0.86 -6.18
C ILE A 5 4.21 -0.85 -5.23
N LEU A 6 3.38 -1.88 -5.33
CA LEU A 6 2.28 -2.12 -4.39
C LEU A 6 2.78 -3.09 -3.33
N THR A 7 2.86 -2.67 -2.08
CA THR A 7 3.02 -3.62 -0.97
C THR A 7 1.72 -4.39 -0.82
N ARG A 8 1.77 -5.67 -0.52
CA ARG A 8 0.56 -6.49 -0.37
C ARG A 8 0.62 -7.36 0.86
N GLY A 9 -0.35 -7.23 1.75
CA GLY A 9 -0.44 -8.02 2.96
C GLY A 9 -1.39 -7.41 3.99
N ILE A 10 -1.75 -8.21 4.99
CA ILE A 10 -2.60 -7.77 6.11
C ILE A 10 -1.82 -6.79 7.01
N PRO A 11 -2.52 -6.06 7.91
CA PRO A 11 -1.84 -5.14 8.83
C PRO A 11 -0.75 -5.84 9.65
N ALA A 12 0.30 -5.12 9.97
CA ALA A 12 1.44 -5.59 10.76
C ALA A 12 2.29 -6.69 10.09
N SER A 13 2.22 -6.83 8.77
CA SER A 13 3.04 -7.80 8.02
C SER A 13 4.43 -7.26 7.64
N GLY A 14 4.76 -6.01 7.98
CA GLY A 14 6.07 -5.40 7.72
C GLY A 14 6.14 -4.48 6.51
N LYS A 15 5.01 -4.20 5.86
CA LYS A 15 4.93 -3.36 4.66
C LYS A 15 5.53 -1.98 4.85
N SER A 16 5.08 -1.24 5.87
CA SER A 16 5.50 0.14 6.09
C SER A 16 6.97 0.24 6.49
N THR A 17 7.46 -0.71 7.27
CA THR A 17 8.89 -0.78 7.63
C THR A 17 9.75 -0.93 6.38
N TRP A 18 9.37 -1.85 5.52
CA TRP A 18 10.07 -2.05 4.25
C TRP A 18 10.00 -0.82 3.34
N ALA A 19 8.79 -0.26 3.18
CA ALA A 19 8.58 0.89 2.29
C ALA A 19 9.38 2.11 2.70
N LYS A 20 9.43 2.41 4.01
CA LYS A 20 10.22 3.53 4.54
C LYS A 20 11.72 3.32 4.32
N GLN A 21 12.21 2.10 4.53
CA GLN A 21 13.62 1.78 4.29
C GLN A 21 13.97 1.87 2.79
N GLU A 22 13.06 1.43 1.94
CA GLU A 22 13.28 1.45 0.48
C GLU A 22 13.38 2.88 -0.06
N VAL A 23 12.54 3.80 0.42
CA VAL A 23 12.61 5.22 0.05
C VAL A 23 13.94 5.84 0.47
N LEU A 24 14.47 5.46 1.64
CA LEU A 24 15.74 6.00 2.15
C LEU A 24 16.95 5.62 1.30
N LYS A 25 16.86 4.62 0.44
CA LYS A 25 17.95 4.25 -0.46
C LYS A 25 18.18 5.28 -1.58
N ASP A 26 17.11 5.96 -1.99
CA ASP A 26 17.16 7.00 -3.02
C ASP A 26 16.03 8.02 -2.78
N PRO A 27 16.16 8.86 -1.75
CA PRO A 27 15.07 9.74 -1.33
C PRO A 27 14.73 10.85 -2.33
N GLU A 28 15.66 11.19 -3.22
CA GLU A 28 15.42 12.21 -4.26
C GLU A 28 14.51 11.68 -5.39
N HIS A 29 14.56 10.38 -5.66
CA HIS A 29 13.85 9.79 -6.80
C HIS A 29 12.79 8.76 -6.39
N SER A 30 12.52 8.63 -5.10
CA SER A 30 11.54 7.68 -4.56
C SER A 30 10.55 8.38 -3.66
N ILE A 31 9.30 7.92 -3.66
CA ILE A 31 8.25 8.46 -2.79
C ILE A 31 7.34 7.34 -2.30
N ARG A 32 6.87 7.49 -1.07
CA ARG A 32 5.91 6.59 -0.43
C ARG A 32 4.57 7.30 -0.27
N ILE A 33 3.49 6.62 -0.61
CA ILE A 33 2.11 7.08 -0.43
C ILE A 33 1.38 6.10 0.48
N ASN A 34 0.74 6.62 1.54
CA ASN A 34 0.04 5.81 2.53
C ASN A 34 -1.16 6.58 3.08
N ARG A 35 -2.36 5.98 3.01
CA ARG A 35 -3.60 6.63 3.49
C ARG A 35 -3.65 6.80 5.01
N ASP A 36 -3.00 5.92 5.78
CA ASP A 36 -2.97 6.06 7.24
C ASP A 36 -2.22 7.32 7.67
N ASP A 37 -1.13 7.66 6.99
CA ASP A 37 -0.41 8.91 7.24
C ASP A 37 -1.26 10.13 6.87
N LEU A 38 -2.04 10.05 5.80
CA LEU A 38 -3.00 11.11 5.43
C LEU A 38 -4.09 11.26 6.50
N ARG A 39 -4.60 10.16 7.04
CA ARG A 39 -5.59 10.18 8.13
C ARG A 39 -5.02 10.83 9.38
N ASN A 40 -3.82 10.44 9.79
CA ASN A 40 -3.14 11.01 10.96
C ASN A 40 -2.87 12.50 10.80
N MET A 41 -2.40 12.91 9.64
CA MET A 41 -2.14 14.31 9.32
C MET A 41 -3.41 15.15 9.36
N SER A 42 -4.54 14.57 9.01
CA SER A 42 -5.84 15.27 8.88
C SER A 42 -6.59 15.42 10.22
N GLY A 43 -5.99 15.03 11.35
CA GLY A 43 -6.59 15.13 12.68
C GLY A 43 -6.92 13.77 13.27
N GLN A 44 -8.19 13.51 13.59
CA GLN A 44 -8.63 12.22 14.11
C GLN A 44 -8.44 11.13 13.03
N TYR A 45 -7.82 10.01 13.41
CA TYR A 45 -7.44 8.94 12.48
C TYR A 45 -8.64 8.37 11.71
N TRP A 46 -9.71 7.99 12.40
CA TRP A 46 -10.85 7.36 11.74
C TRP A 46 -12.10 8.24 11.82
N VAL A 47 -12.47 8.81 10.66
CA VAL A 47 -13.69 9.56 10.46
C VAL A 47 -14.31 9.07 9.14
N PRO A 48 -15.34 8.20 9.18
CA PRO A 48 -15.92 7.61 7.96
C PRO A 48 -16.32 8.64 6.90
N ALA A 49 -16.90 9.76 7.32
CA ALA A 49 -17.33 10.82 6.42
C ALA A 49 -16.18 11.49 5.65
N ARG A 50 -14.93 11.31 6.11
CA ARG A 50 -13.74 11.88 5.49
C ARG A 50 -13.03 10.93 4.52
N GLU A 51 -13.44 9.66 4.47
CA GLU A 51 -12.69 8.64 3.71
C GLU A 51 -12.67 8.91 2.20
N ASP A 52 -13.71 9.51 1.63
CA ASP A 52 -13.70 9.91 0.23
C ASP A 52 -12.67 11.00 -0.05
N TYR A 53 -12.52 11.95 0.87
CA TYR A 53 -11.46 12.97 0.80
C TYR A 53 -10.07 12.35 0.88
N ILE A 54 -9.83 11.44 1.81
CA ILE A 54 -8.54 10.74 1.96
C ILE A 54 -8.19 9.97 0.67
N LYS A 55 -9.17 9.29 0.10
CA LYS A 55 -8.99 8.55 -1.16
C LYS A 55 -8.66 9.49 -2.34
N ALA A 56 -9.33 10.64 -2.41
CA ALA A 56 -9.05 11.65 -3.43
C ALA A 56 -7.64 12.23 -3.26
N CYS A 57 -7.20 12.50 -2.04
CA CYS A 57 -5.84 12.97 -1.75
C CYS A 57 -4.78 11.97 -2.21
N LYS A 58 -4.97 10.69 -1.92
CA LYS A 58 -4.09 9.63 -2.40
C LYS A 58 -3.99 9.62 -3.92
N GLY A 59 -5.13 9.70 -4.61
CA GLY A 59 -5.17 9.75 -6.07
C GLY A 59 -4.39 10.92 -6.64
N THR A 60 -4.56 12.10 -6.05
CA THR A 60 -3.83 13.31 -6.44
C THR A 60 -2.33 13.17 -6.18
N MET A 61 -1.94 12.60 -5.06
CA MET A 61 -0.53 12.34 -4.76
C MET A 61 0.11 11.41 -5.80
N LEU A 62 -0.59 10.34 -6.17
CA LEU A 62 -0.11 9.41 -7.18
C LEU A 62 0.05 10.09 -8.54
N MET A 63 -0.94 10.86 -8.98
CA MET A 63 -0.87 11.61 -10.24
C MET A 63 0.29 12.60 -10.24
N ASN A 64 0.48 13.33 -9.15
CA ASN A 64 1.61 14.24 -9.00
C ASN A 64 2.94 13.51 -9.03
N ALA A 65 3.07 12.37 -8.33
CA ALA A 65 4.29 11.58 -8.32
C ALA A 65 4.67 11.09 -9.73
N ILE A 66 3.68 10.68 -10.52
CA ILE A 66 3.88 10.27 -11.92
C ILE A 66 4.31 11.48 -12.78
N ASN A 67 3.63 12.61 -12.64
CA ASN A 67 3.94 13.82 -13.42
C ASN A 67 5.31 14.40 -13.07
N PHE A 68 5.74 14.30 -11.82
CA PHE A 68 7.09 14.69 -11.39
C PHE A 68 8.14 13.62 -11.70
N LYS A 69 7.73 12.51 -12.31
CA LYS A 69 8.63 11.46 -12.84
C LYS A 69 9.52 10.81 -11.77
N PHE A 70 8.99 10.55 -10.58
CA PHE A 70 9.69 9.75 -9.59
C PHE A 70 10.02 8.37 -10.18
N ASP A 71 11.25 7.90 -9.98
CA ASP A 71 11.69 6.59 -10.48
C ASP A 71 10.99 5.44 -9.78
N THR A 72 10.71 5.60 -8.48
CA THR A 72 10.04 4.59 -7.66
C THR A 72 8.92 5.24 -6.83
N ILE A 73 7.70 4.77 -7.05
CA ILE A 73 6.52 5.17 -6.28
C ILE A 73 6.04 3.94 -5.52
N ILE A 74 5.99 4.03 -4.18
CA ILE A 74 5.54 2.91 -3.34
C ILE A 74 4.16 3.24 -2.80
N ILE A 75 3.16 2.44 -3.19
CA ILE A 75 1.81 2.49 -2.61
C ILE A 75 1.81 1.53 -1.43
N ASP A 76 2.09 2.08 -0.25
CA ASP A 76 2.22 1.33 1.00
C ASP A 76 0.85 1.18 1.66
N GLU A 77 0.12 0.18 1.22
CA GLU A 77 -1.21 -0.19 1.72
C GLU A 77 -1.36 -1.71 1.66
N MET A 78 -2.52 -2.22 2.09
CA MET A 78 -2.76 -3.66 2.03
C MET A 78 -2.82 -4.19 0.59
N ASN A 79 -3.38 -3.42 -0.33
CA ASN A 79 -3.52 -3.75 -1.76
C ASN A 79 -4.10 -5.16 -1.99
N LEU A 80 -5.04 -5.55 -1.13
CA LEU A 80 -5.70 -6.85 -1.17
C LEU A 80 -7.00 -6.84 -1.98
N ASN A 81 -7.64 -5.67 -2.13
CA ASN A 81 -8.89 -5.55 -2.86
C ASN A 81 -8.62 -5.50 -4.38
N PRO A 82 -9.03 -6.55 -5.14
CA PRO A 82 -8.77 -6.60 -6.59
C PRO A 82 -9.40 -5.44 -7.38
N LYS A 83 -10.53 -4.91 -6.90
CA LYS A 83 -11.17 -3.74 -7.52
C LYS A 83 -10.30 -2.50 -7.46
N GLU A 84 -9.74 -2.21 -6.28
CA GLU A 84 -8.88 -1.05 -6.08
C GLU A 84 -7.58 -1.18 -6.87
N THR A 85 -6.94 -2.35 -6.83
CA THR A 85 -5.69 -2.58 -7.57
C THR A 85 -5.93 -2.62 -9.08
N GLY A 86 -7.06 -3.14 -9.54
CA GLY A 86 -7.45 -3.12 -10.95
C GLY A 86 -7.66 -1.69 -11.46
N TYR A 87 -8.35 -0.86 -10.69
CA TYR A 87 -8.54 0.56 -11.02
C TYR A 87 -7.19 1.31 -11.11
N LEU A 88 -6.30 1.06 -10.18
CA LEU A 88 -4.96 1.64 -10.20
C LEU A 88 -4.20 1.26 -11.47
N LYS A 89 -4.26 0.00 -11.88
CA LYS A 89 -3.62 -0.48 -13.11
C LYS A 89 -4.17 0.23 -14.36
N GLU A 90 -5.48 0.45 -14.41
CA GLU A 90 -6.11 1.19 -15.50
C GLU A 90 -5.63 2.64 -15.56
N VAL A 91 -5.61 3.33 -14.42
CA VAL A 91 -5.14 4.72 -14.32
C VAL A 91 -3.69 4.83 -14.79
N VAL A 92 -2.82 3.94 -14.35
CA VAL A 92 -1.41 3.94 -14.74
C VAL A 92 -1.26 3.66 -16.24
N SER A 93 -2.05 2.73 -16.78
CA SER A 93 -2.05 2.44 -18.23
C SER A 93 -2.42 3.68 -19.05
N ILE A 94 -3.48 4.39 -18.64
CA ILE A 94 -3.93 5.62 -19.32
C ILE A 94 -2.84 6.69 -19.25
N MET A 95 -2.22 6.88 -18.10
CA MET A 95 -1.14 7.86 -17.95
C MET A 95 0.10 7.49 -18.75
N ASN A 96 0.45 6.20 -18.80
CA ASN A 96 1.55 5.71 -19.63
C ASN A 96 1.36 6.05 -21.11
N ASP A 97 0.12 5.99 -21.60
CA ASP A 97 -0.19 6.31 -22.99
C ASP A 97 0.06 7.79 -23.34
N THR A 98 0.12 8.67 -22.34
CA THR A 98 0.45 10.08 -22.54
C THR A 98 1.94 10.36 -22.67
N PHE A 99 2.79 9.43 -22.24
CA PHE A 99 4.25 9.61 -22.29
C PHE A 99 4.82 9.14 -23.63
N LYS A 100 5.59 10.02 -24.27
CA LYS A 100 6.28 9.72 -25.53
C LYS A 100 7.52 8.86 -25.33
N ASP A 101 8.26 9.11 -24.24
CA ASP A 101 9.46 8.36 -23.89
C ASP A 101 9.08 7.14 -23.05
N ASN A 102 9.48 5.95 -23.50
CA ASN A 102 9.24 4.73 -22.75
C ASN A 102 9.92 4.72 -21.37
N ASN A 103 11.00 5.48 -21.19
CA ASN A 103 11.67 5.62 -19.90
C ASN A 103 10.81 6.37 -18.85
N ASP A 104 9.83 7.14 -19.28
CA ASP A 104 8.88 7.84 -18.41
C ASP A 104 7.67 6.98 -18.02
N LYS A 105 7.51 5.83 -18.65
CA LYS A 105 6.40 4.92 -18.36
C LYS A 105 6.69 4.07 -17.14
N TYR A 106 5.62 3.71 -16.44
CA TYR A 106 5.67 2.93 -15.21
C TYR A 106 5.28 1.48 -15.45
N ILE A 107 6.00 0.58 -14.79
CA ILE A 107 5.55 -0.80 -14.58
C ILE A 107 5.03 -0.93 -13.15
N ILE A 108 4.05 -1.80 -12.94
CA ILE A 108 3.51 -2.11 -11.62
C ILE A 108 4.13 -3.41 -11.12
N GLU A 109 4.71 -3.36 -9.94
CA GLU A 109 5.29 -4.51 -9.25
C GLU A 109 4.58 -4.75 -7.92
N ILE A 110 4.52 -5.99 -7.49
CA ILE A 110 3.98 -6.36 -6.18
C ILE A 110 5.15 -6.73 -5.26
N LYS A 111 5.24 -6.04 -4.12
CA LYS A 111 6.09 -6.49 -3.01
C LYS A 111 5.21 -7.28 -2.04
N ASP A 112 5.41 -8.58 -2.04
CA ASP A 112 4.50 -9.53 -1.39
C ASP A 112 4.87 -9.75 0.08
N PHE A 113 3.90 -9.48 0.97
CA PHE A 113 3.94 -9.77 2.40
C PHE A 113 2.81 -10.73 2.81
N THR A 114 2.13 -11.35 1.85
CA THR A 114 0.99 -12.24 2.13
C THR A 114 1.42 -13.54 2.81
N LYS A 115 2.71 -13.88 2.75
CA LYS A 115 3.26 -15.08 3.39
C LYS A 115 3.57 -14.90 4.87
N VAL A 116 3.50 -13.68 5.40
CA VAL A 116 3.65 -13.45 6.84
C VAL A 116 2.39 -13.94 7.55
N PRO A 117 2.51 -14.91 8.47
CA PRO A 117 1.34 -15.54 9.07
C PRO A 117 0.54 -14.60 9.96
N LEU A 118 -0.75 -14.90 10.14
CA LEU A 118 -1.65 -14.12 10.98
C LEU A 118 -1.14 -13.99 12.42
N ASP A 119 -0.67 -15.09 13.01
CA ASP A 119 -0.15 -15.10 14.39
C ASP A 119 1.00 -14.10 14.58
N VAL A 120 1.91 -14.01 13.62
CA VAL A 120 3.01 -13.04 13.63
C VAL A 120 2.48 -11.60 13.53
N CYS A 121 1.52 -11.36 12.67
CA CYS A 121 0.91 -10.04 12.51
C CYS A 121 0.17 -9.59 13.77
N LEU A 122 -0.58 -10.50 14.41
CA LEU A 122 -1.28 -10.21 15.66
C LEU A 122 -0.31 -9.88 16.79
N GLU A 123 0.79 -10.62 16.90
CA GLU A 123 1.81 -10.36 17.91
C GLU A 123 2.45 -8.99 17.69
N ARG A 124 2.85 -8.68 16.47
CA ARG A 124 3.45 -7.38 16.13
C ARG A 124 2.48 -6.23 16.40
N ASP A 125 1.21 -6.37 16.03
CA ASP A 125 0.19 -5.35 16.26
C ASP A 125 -0.03 -5.08 17.74
N SER A 126 -0.02 -6.12 18.57
CA SER A 126 -0.21 -5.99 20.03
C SER A 126 0.87 -5.14 20.70
N LYS A 127 2.03 -5.01 20.09
CA LYS A 127 3.17 -4.24 20.60
C LYS A 127 3.20 -2.80 20.11
N ARG A 128 2.28 -2.41 19.23
CA ARG A 128 2.19 -1.03 18.73
C ARG A 128 1.62 -0.10 19.79
N GLU A 129 2.05 1.16 19.76
CA GLU A 129 1.47 2.20 20.61
C GLU A 129 -0.02 2.35 20.38
N ASN A 130 -0.45 2.34 19.12
CA ASN A 130 -1.86 2.40 18.72
C ASN A 130 -2.21 1.16 17.88
N PRO A 131 -2.49 0.01 18.53
CA PRO A 131 -2.79 -1.21 17.79
C PRO A 131 -4.11 -1.09 17.02
N ILE A 132 -4.14 -1.74 15.86
CA ILE A 132 -5.35 -1.85 15.04
C ILE A 132 -6.38 -2.74 15.74
N GLY A 133 -5.92 -3.79 16.39
CA GLY A 133 -6.73 -4.73 17.15
C GLY A 133 -6.96 -6.05 16.43
N GLU A 134 -7.01 -7.11 17.23
CA GLU A 134 -7.12 -8.47 16.74
C GLU A 134 -8.36 -8.71 15.89
N ASN A 135 -9.53 -8.21 16.34
CA ASN A 135 -10.78 -8.44 15.64
C ASN A 135 -10.78 -7.83 14.22
N VAL A 136 -10.21 -6.65 14.07
CA VAL A 136 -10.10 -5.98 12.76
C VAL A 136 -9.17 -6.76 11.84
N ILE A 137 -8.01 -7.16 12.36
CA ILE A 137 -7.01 -7.91 11.57
C ILE A 137 -7.57 -9.27 11.16
N ARG A 138 -8.25 -9.99 12.06
CA ARG A 138 -8.90 -11.27 11.75
C ARG A 138 -10.00 -11.12 10.70
N GLY A 139 -10.76 -10.05 10.77
CA GLY A 139 -11.79 -9.74 9.76
C GLY A 139 -11.20 -9.57 8.37
N ILE A 140 -10.11 -8.84 8.26
CA ILE A 140 -9.38 -8.65 6.99
C ILE A 140 -8.79 -9.98 6.52
N PHE A 141 -8.15 -10.72 7.41
CA PHE A 141 -7.59 -12.03 7.12
C PHE A 141 -8.65 -12.99 6.55
N ASN A 142 -9.78 -13.11 7.23
CA ASN A 142 -10.86 -13.99 6.79
C ASN A 142 -11.43 -13.60 5.43
N LYS A 143 -11.52 -12.30 5.16
CA LYS A 143 -12.01 -11.80 3.88
C LYS A 143 -11.12 -12.19 2.70
N TYR A 144 -9.81 -12.22 2.90
CA TYR A 144 -8.84 -12.42 1.82
C TYR A 144 -8.07 -13.74 1.91
N LYS A 145 -8.36 -14.57 2.91
CA LYS A 145 -7.65 -15.81 3.18
C LYS A 145 -7.56 -16.72 1.95
N GLU A 146 -8.68 -16.98 1.29
CA GLU A 146 -8.72 -17.89 0.14
C GLU A 146 -8.09 -17.27 -1.09
N LEU A 147 -8.37 -15.99 -1.36
CA LEU A 147 -7.90 -15.30 -2.56
C LEU A 147 -6.37 -15.27 -2.64
N TYR A 148 -5.70 -15.06 -1.51
CA TYR A 148 -4.23 -14.94 -1.44
C TYR A 148 -3.57 -16.11 -0.73
N ASN A 149 -4.32 -17.15 -0.37
CA ASN A 149 -3.81 -18.31 0.36
C ASN A 149 -3.04 -17.91 1.64
N LEU A 150 -3.67 -17.03 2.44
CA LEU A 150 -3.08 -16.54 3.68
C LEU A 150 -3.01 -17.67 4.73
N LYS A 151 -1.95 -17.65 5.55
CA LYS A 151 -1.71 -18.66 6.56
C LYS A 151 -1.97 -18.13 7.98
N GLU A 152 -2.55 -18.96 8.83
CA GLU A 152 -2.83 -18.57 10.22
C GLU A 152 -1.59 -18.64 11.10
N THR A 153 -0.77 -19.67 10.90
CA THR A 153 0.41 -19.92 11.73
C THR A 153 1.66 -20.16 10.86
N SER A 154 2.82 -19.99 11.48
CA SER A 154 4.11 -20.25 10.86
C SER A 154 4.33 -21.72 10.49
N ASP A 155 3.55 -22.63 11.09
CA ASP A 155 3.68 -24.08 10.91
C ASP A 155 2.83 -24.63 9.75
N GLU A 156 2.05 -23.79 9.12
CA GLU A 156 1.24 -24.17 7.96
C GLU A 156 2.03 -24.22 6.64
#